data_b28c7cd75373febac268c484f7ffb047
#
_entry.id   b28c7cd75373febac268c484f7ffb047
#
_cell.length_a   1.000
_cell.length_b   1.000
_cell.length_c   1.000
_cell.angle_alpha   90.00
_cell.angle_beta   90.00
_cell.angle_gamma   90.00
#
_symmetry.space_group_name_H-M   'P 1'
#
loop_
_entity.id
_entity.type
_entity.pdbx_description
1 polymer ?
#
loop_
_entity_poly.entity_id
_entity_poly.type
_entity_poly.pdbx_seq_one_letter_code
_entity_poly.pdbx_strand_id
1 'polypeptide(L)'
;WLSPDSWHCTMVWSATLGLPLSLEGVGAVLGLEKQKLTEGKNLIKYFCVPCAPTKTNGGRTRNLPQHDIEKWEQFKAYNLRDVETEMSIQKKLSRFPVPDFIWDEYHLDQEINDRGIGLDMMLVEQAISIDSISRKNLTQQIQNLTDLDNPNSVA
;
A
#
# COMPACT_ATOMS: atom_id res chain seq x y z
N TRP A 1 -14.20 19.64 -6.07
CA TRP A 1 -13.80 18.40 -6.75
C TRP A 1 -12.78 18.75 -7.82
N LEU A 2 -11.59 18.15 -7.78
CA LEU A 2 -10.55 18.35 -8.79
C LEU A 2 -10.78 17.37 -9.94
N SER A 3 -10.52 17.81 -11.20
CA SER A 3 -10.54 16.90 -12.34
C SER A 3 -9.44 15.84 -12.19
N PRO A 4 -9.71 14.57 -12.52
CA PRO A 4 -8.67 13.54 -12.55
C PRO A 4 -7.45 13.93 -13.38
N ASP A 5 -7.65 14.62 -14.51
CA ASP A 5 -6.60 15.07 -15.41
C ASP A 5 -5.68 16.15 -14.82
N SER A 6 -6.05 16.75 -13.67
CA SER A 6 -5.21 17.73 -12.98
C SER A 6 -4.18 17.09 -12.04
N TRP A 7 -4.20 15.78 -11.86
CA TRP A 7 -3.29 15.06 -10.98
C TRP A 7 -2.04 14.60 -11.73
N HIS A 8 -0.88 14.97 -11.20
CA HIS A 8 0.41 14.52 -11.69
C HIS A 8 1.17 13.82 -10.57
N CYS A 9 1.63 12.60 -10.82
CA CYS A 9 2.35 11.79 -9.83
C CYS A 9 3.86 12.05 -9.90
N THR A 10 4.46 12.49 -8.80
CA THR A 10 5.91 12.70 -8.73
C THR A 10 6.72 11.41 -8.89
N MET A 11 6.13 10.25 -8.61
CA MET A 11 6.73 8.95 -8.87
C MET A 11 6.85 8.67 -10.36
N VAL A 12 5.82 8.97 -11.16
CA VAL A 12 5.84 8.87 -12.63
C VAL A 12 6.88 9.83 -13.19
N TRP A 13 6.91 11.06 -12.70
CA TRP A 13 7.92 12.03 -13.10
C TRP A 13 9.34 11.54 -12.82
N SER A 14 9.58 11.01 -11.63
CA SER A 14 10.88 10.45 -11.25
C SER A 14 11.27 9.27 -12.13
N ALA A 15 10.33 8.36 -12.42
CA ALA A 15 10.54 7.22 -13.30
C ALA A 15 10.98 7.64 -14.72
N THR A 16 10.31 8.64 -15.28
CA THR A 16 10.60 9.19 -16.61
C THR A 16 12.05 9.74 -16.70
N LEU A 17 12.57 10.22 -15.58
CA LEU A 17 13.93 10.74 -15.47
C LEU A 17 14.97 9.69 -15.02
N GLY A 18 14.57 8.41 -14.89
CA GLY A 18 15.45 7.34 -14.42
C GLY A 18 15.85 7.44 -12.95
N LEU A 19 15.08 8.17 -12.13
CA LEU A 19 15.28 8.30 -10.70
C LEU A 19 14.60 7.15 -9.93
N PRO A 20 14.97 6.91 -8.65
CA PRO A 20 14.27 5.97 -7.81
C PRO A 20 12.76 6.30 -7.68
N LEU A 21 11.92 5.28 -7.47
CA LEU A 21 10.47 5.47 -7.36
C LEU A 21 10.02 5.92 -5.96
N SER A 22 10.80 5.62 -4.92
CA SER A 22 10.43 6.00 -3.56
C SER A 22 10.76 7.46 -3.26
N LEU A 23 9.88 8.13 -2.52
CA LEU A 23 10.07 9.52 -2.06
C LEU A 23 11.43 9.72 -1.36
N GLU A 24 11.81 8.74 -0.52
CA GLU A 24 13.09 8.69 0.18
C GLU A 24 14.27 8.59 -0.79
N GLY A 25 14.18 7.66 -1.76
CA GLY A 25 15.23 7.45 -2.76
C GLY A 25 15.45 8.66 -3.66
N VAL A 26 14.36 9.25 -4.14
CA VAL A 26 14.43 10.49 -4.94
C VAL A 26 15.02 11.63 -4.12
N GLY A 27 14.56 11.79 -2.88
CA GLY A 27 15.08 12.81 -1.96
C GLY A 27 16.58 12.69 -1.74
N ALA A 28 17.07 11.46 -1.54
CA ALA A 28 18.49 11.17 -1.37
C ALA A 28 19.32 11.53 -2.62
N VAL A 29 18.89 11.10 -3.82
CA VAL A 29 19.57 11.40 -5.10
C VAL A 29 19.59 12.90 -5.37
N LEU A 30 18.48 13.61 -5.06
CA LEU A 30 18.39 15.05 -5.27
C LEU A 30 19.04 15.89 -4.17
N GLY A 31 19.66 15.26 -3.16
CA GLY A 31 20.33 15.94 -2.05
C GLY A 31 19.38 16.80 -1.21
N LEU A 32 18.19 16.29 -0.91
CA LEU A 32 17.25 16.97 -0.02
C LEU A 32 17.66 16.73 1.44
N GLU A 33 17.77 17.81 2.22
CA GLU A 33 18.16 17.75 3.64
C GLU A 33 17.12 17.06 4.55
N LYS A 34 15.86 17.10 4.13
CA LYS A 34 14.74 16.52 4.88
C LYS A 34 14.54 15.07 4.50
N GLN A 35 15.13 14.18 5.26
CA GLN A 35 14.91 12.74 5.11
C GLN A 35 13.59 12.30 5.74
N LYS A 36 13.02 11.22 5.19
CA LYS A 36 11.83 10.56 5.70
C LYS A 36 12.00 10.14 7.16
N LEU A 37 10.98 10.41 7.98
CA LEU A 37 10.94 9.93 9.37
C LEU A 37 10.74 8.41 9.37
N THR A 38 11.72 7.67 9.90
CA THR A 38 11.69 6.19 9.97
C THR A 38 10.50 5.64 10.76
N GLU A 39 9.97 6.43 11.68
CA GLU A 39 8.82 6.08 12.53
C GLU A 39 7.48 6.04 11.79
N GLY A 40 7.39 6.61 10.59
CA GLY A 40 6.15 6.72 9.83
C GLY A 40 5.48 5.38 9.54
N LYS A 41 6.24 4.31 9.26
CA LYS A 41 5.69 2.97 9.00
C LYS A 41 4.89 2.43 10.18
N ASN A 42 5.33 2.68 11.41
CA ASN A 42 4.65 2.23 12.62
C ASN A 42 3.36 3.04 12.86
N LEU A 43 3.39 4.34 12.55
CA LEU A 43 2.22 5.21 12.64
C LEU A 43 1.15 4.85 11.60
N ILE A 44 1.56 4.59 10.35
CA ILE A 44 0.67 4.09 9.30
C ILE A 44 0.03 2.76 9.75
N LYS A 45 0.85 1.81 10.23
CA LYS A 45 0.34 0.53 10.73
C LYS A 45 -0.65 0.72 11.87
N TYR A 46 -0.36 1.64 12.80
CA TYR A 46 -1.21 1.88 13.96
C TYR A 46 -2.58 2.46 13.59
N PHE A 47 -2.65 3.45 12.70
CA PHE A 47 -3.90 4.14 12.37
C PHE A 47 -4.61 3.60 11.12
N CYS A 48 -3.88 3.06 10.14
CA CYS A 48 -4.44 2.68 8.85
C CYS A 48 -4.72 1.18 8.71
N VAL A 49 -4.11 0.33 9.55
CA VAL A 49 -4.33 -1.12 9.51
C VAL A 49 -5.32 -1.52 10.62
N PRO A 50 -6.33 -2.36 10.32
CA PRO A 50 -7.19 -2.91 11.34
C PRO A 50 -6.41 -3.65 12.42
N CYS A 51 -6.82 -3.53 13.68
CA CYS A 51 -6.22 -4.21 14.82
C CYS A 51 -7.16 -5.31 15.35
N ALA A 52 -6.58 -6.37 15.92
CA ALA A 52 -7.37 -7.41 16.55
C ALA A 52 -8.07 -6.87 17.81
N PRO A 53 -9.37 -7.20 18.03
CA PRO A 53 -10.06 -6.83 19.25
C PRO A 53 -9.49 -7.60 20.45
N THR A 54 -9.11 -6.87 21.49
CA THR A 54 -8.57 -7.40 22.74
C THR A 54 -9.26 -6.75 23.94
N LYS A 55 -9.13 -7.36 25.13
CA LYS A 55 -9.63 -6.74 26.36
C LYS A 55 -8.92 -5.41 26.67
N THR A 56 -7.64 -5.32 26.36
CA THR A 56 -6.80 -4.13 26.61
C THR A 56 -7.13 -2.96 25.70
N ASN A 57 -7.61 -3.22 24.49
CA ASN A 57 -8.01 -2.16 23.55
C ASN A 57 -9.51 -1.88 23.54
N GLY A 58 -10.27 -2.44 24.49
CA GLY A 58 -11.72 -2.26 24.58
C GLY A 58 -12.51 -2.92 23.45
N GLY A 59 -11.97 -3.97 22.83
CA GLY A 59 -12.62 -4.70 21.74
C GLY A 59 -12.61 -3.99 20.39
N ARG A 60 -11.85 -2.90 20.23
CA ARG A 60 -11.81 -2.14 18.98
C ARG A 60 -11.04 -2.88 17.88
N THR A 61 -11.50 -2.68 16.64
CA THR A 61 -10.85 -3.21 15.43
C THR A 61 -10.05 -2.16 14.66
N ARG A 62 -10.07 -0.90 15.10
CA ARG A 62 -9.35 0.22 14.49
C ARG A 62 -8.90 1.23 15.56
N ASN A 63 -7.72 1.76 15.39
CA ASN A 63 -7.24 2.89 16.18
C ASN A 63 -7.68 4.21 15.53
N LEU A 64 -8.24 5.09 16.33
CA LEU A 64 -8.67 6.43 15.93
C LEU A 64 -7.80 7.48 16.65
N PRO A 65 -7.78 8.74 16.20
CA PRO A 65 -6.97 9.80 16.81
C PRO A 65 -7.08 9.92 18.33
N GLN A 66 -8.29 9.80 18.87
CA GLN A 66 -8.56 9.93 20.31
C GLN A 66 -8.01 8.78 21.16
N HIS A 67 -7.60 7.66 20.54
CA HIS A 67 -7.03 6.54 21.27
C HIS A 67 -5.56 6.72 21.64
N ASP A 68 -4.86 7.62 20.93
CA ASP A 68 -3.47 7.97 21.21
C ASP A 68 -3.16 9.33 20.53
N ILE A 69 -3.41 10.40 21.27
CA ILE A 69 -3.30 11.77 20.75
C ILE A 69 -1.84 12.09 20.37
N GLU A 70 -0.88 11.60 21.17
CA GLU A 70 0.54 11.85 20.91
C GLU A 70 0.99 11.22 19.58
N LYS A 71 0.66 9.95 19.35
CA LYS A 71 0.92 9.30 18.06
C LYS A 71 0.17 9.96 16.90
N TRP A 72 -1.03 10.50 17.15
CA TRP A 72 -1.76 11.21 16.13
C TRP A 72 -1.07 12.52 15.72
N GLU A 73 -0.53 13.29 16.67
CA GLU A 73 0.26 14.48 16.36
C GLU A 73 1.55 14.12 15.59
N GLN A 74 2.23 13.05 15.99
CA GLN A 74 3.38 12.53 15.24
C GLN A 74 2.99 12.10 13.82
N PHE A 75 1.82 11.48 13.64
CA PHE A 75 1.33 11.04 12.35
C PHE A 75 1.00 12.23 11.43
N LYS A 76 0.43 13.30 11.98
CA LYS A 76 0.23 14.56 11.24
C LYS A 76 1.55 15.20 10.82
N ALA A 77 2.52 15.25 11.72
CA ALA A 77 3.85 15.80 11.42
C ALA A 77 4.56 14.95 10.35
N TYR A 78 4.42 13.63 10.40
CA TYR A 78 4.92 12.73 9.37
C TYR A 78 4.29 13.02 8.00
N ASN A 79 2.96 13.13 7.93
CA ASN A 79 2.26 13.43 6.68
C ASN A 79 2.67 14.81 6.12
N LEU A 80 2.76 15.83 6.97
CA LEU A 80 3.24 17.15 6.56
C LEU A 80 4.65 17.08 5.95
N ARG A 81 5.54 16.31 6.57
CA ARG A 81 6.91 16.12 6.08
C ARG A 81 6.95 15.44 4.71
N ASP A 82 6.11 14.42 4.50
CA ASP A 82 6.02 13.74 3.21
C ASP A 82 5.58 14.72 2.12
N VAL A 83 4.56 15.57 2.37
CA VAL A 83 4.10 16.62 1.44
C VAL A 83 5.19 17.65 1.16
N GLU A 84 5.88 18.17 2.17
CA GLU A 84 6.97 19.13 1.99
C GLU A 84 8.12 18.56 1.16
N THR A 85 8.42 17.27 1.35
CA THR A 85 9.44 16.57 0.57
C THR A 85 9.02 16.44 -0.88
N GLU A 86 7.77 16.04 -1.12
CA GLU A 86 7.20 15.94 -2.47
C GLU A 86 7.20 17.28 -3.20
N MET A 87 6.77 18.35 -2.56
CA MET A 87 6.84 19.70 -3.11
C MET A 87 8.27 20.13 -3.46
N SER A 88 9.25 19.74 -2.64
CA SER A 88 10.67 20.03 -2.88
C SER A 88 11.21 19.25 -4.08
N ILE A 89 10.79 18.00 -4.25
CA ILE A 89 11.08 17.17 -5.43
C ILE A 89 10.47 17.82 -6.67
N GLN A 90 9.18 18.12 -6.66
CA GLN A 90 8.47 18.77 -7.76
C GLN A 90 9.19 20.06 -8.21
N LYS A 91 9.60 20.89 -7.27
CA LYS A 91 10.34 22.13 -7.57
C LYS A 91 11.67 21.85 -8.27
N LYS A 92 12.40 20.80 -7.89
CA LYS A 92 13.66 20.43 -8.55
C LYS A 92 13.43 19.83 -9.93
N LEU A 93 12.40 18.97 -10.07
CA LEU A 93 12.07 18.31 -11.32
C LEU A 93 11.40 19.24 -12.34
N SER A 94 10.83 20.37 -11.93
CA SER A 94 10.14 21.31 -12.83
C SER A 94 10.97 21.82 -14.01
N ARG A 95 12.29 21.70 -13.91
CA ARG A 95 13.22 22.03 -15.01
C ARG A 95 13.27 20.97 -16.12
N PHE A 96 12.70 19.80 -15.85
CA PHE A 96 12.70 18.64 -16.73
C PHE A 96 11.25 18.13 -16.87
N PRO A 97 10.41 18.83 -17.66
CA PRO A 97 9.01 18.48 -17.79
C PRO A 97 8.83 17.09 -18.40
N VAL A 98 7.82 16.38 -17.92
CA VAL A 98 7.40 15.11 -18.52
C VAL A 98 6.62 15.41 -19.79
N PRO A 99 6.86 14.70 -20.91
CA PRO A 99 6.06 14.83 -22.12
C PRO A 99 4.58 14.57 -21.88
N ASP A 100 3.70 15.30 -22.56
CA ASP A 100 2.24 15.23 -22.34
C ASP A 100 1.69 13.81 -22.55
N PHE A 101 2.18 13.06 -23.53
CA PHE A 101 1.71 11.69 -23.78
C PHE A 101 1.92 10.74 -22.59
N ILE A 102 2.93 10.97 -21.75
CA ILE A 102 3.14 10.19 -20.51
C ILE A 102 2.04 10.49 -19.48
N TRP A 103 1.57 11.73 -19.44
CA TRP A 103 0.45 12.09 -18.56
C TRP A 103 -0.87 11.52 -19.09
N ASP A 104 -1.07 11.51 -20.41
CA ASP A 104 -2.23 10.87 -21.02
C ASP A 104 -2.28 9.37 -20.70
N GLU A 105 -1.14 8.66 -20.81
CA GLU A 105 -1.03 7.25 -20.41
C GLU A 105 -1.27 7.05 -18.92
N TYR A 106 -0.74 7.92 -18.06
CA TYR A 106 -0.96 7.88 -16.64
C TYR A 106 -2.45 8.05 -16.29
N HIS A 107 -3.12 9.03 -16.85
CA HIS A 107 -4.55 9.27 -16.60
C HIS A 107 -5.42 8.11 -17.13
N LEU A 108 -5.09 7.55 -18.28
CA LEU A 108 -5.77 6.36 -18.80
C LEU A 108 -5.59 5.15 -17.87
N ASP A 109 -4.38 4.94 -17.35
CA ASP A 109 -4.11 3.88 -16.36
C ASP A 109 -4.95 4.08 -15.09
N GLN A 110 -5.04 5.31 -14.57
CA GLN A 110 -5.89 5.62 -13.42
C GLN A 110 -7.37 5.33 -13.71
N GLU A 111 -7.88 5.72 -14.89
CA GLU A 111 -9.26 5.43 -15.31
C GLU A 111 -9.53 3.92 -15.38
N ILE A 112 -8.60 3.15 -15.96
CA ILE A 112 -8.72 1.68 -16.04
C ILE A 112 -8.75 1.07 -14.63
N ASN A 113 -7.88 1.52 -13.74
CA ASN A 113 -7.81 1.03 -12.37
C ASN A 113 -9.07 1.40 -11.56
N ASP A 114 -9.57 2.61 -11.69
CA ASP A 114 -10.78 3.08 -11.01
C ASP A 114 -12.04 2.33 -11.49
N ARG A 115 -12.11 2.04 -12.79
CA ARG A 115 -13.19 1.24 -13.36
C ARG A 115 -13.14 -0.21 -12.88
N GLY A 116 -11.94 -0.75 -12.70
CA GLY A 116 -11.71 -2.14 -12.31
C GLY A 116 -12.14 -3.15 -13.39
N ILE A 117 -12.12 -4.41 -12.99
CA ILE A 117 -12.51 -5.55 -13.85
C ILE A 117 -13.67 -6.28 -13.18
N GLY A 118 -14.72 -6.58 -13.94
CA GLY A 118 -15.83 -7.40 -13.46
C GLY A 118 -15.36 -8.83 -13.20
N LEU A 119 -15.68 -9.36 -12.01
CA LEU A 119 -15.41 -10.75 -11.65
C LEU A 119 -16.69 -11.56 -11.67
N ASP A 120 -16.63 -12.77 -12.24
CA ASP A 120 -17.68 -13.76 -12.08
C ASP A 120 -17.59 -14.35 -10.64
N MET A 121 -18.36 -13.77 -9.73
CA MET A 121 -18.36 -14.20 -8.34
C MET A 121 -18.83 -15.62 -8.15
N MET A 122 -19.72 -16.13 -9.01
CA MET A 122 -20.16 -17.53 -8.96
C MET A 122 -18.99 -18.47 -9.29
N LEU A 123 -18.20 -18.15 -10.30
CA LEU A 123 -16.99 -18.91 -10.64
C LEU A 123 -15.99 -18.88 -9.48
N VAL A 124 -15.77 -17.72 -8.85
CA VAL A 124 -14.86 -17.57 -7.71
C VAL A 124 -15.32 -18.44 -6.53
N GLU A 125 -16.59 -18.40 -6.17
CA GLU A 125 -17.15 -19.19 -5.07
C GLU A 125 -17.02 -20.69 -5.33
N GLN A 126 -17.32 -21.14 -6.55
CA GLN A 126 -17.16 -22.55 -6.93
C GLN A 126 -15.68 -22.98 -6.88
N ALA A 127 -14.77 -22.16 -7.35
CA ALA A 127 -13.34 -22.44 -7.29
C ALA A 127 -12.84 -22.57 -5.85
N ILE A 128 -13.26 -21.67 -4.94
CA ILE A 128 -12.93 -21.76 -3.50
C ILE A 128 -13.51 -23.03 -2.88
N SER A 129 -14.73 -23.39 -3.23
CA SER A 129 -15.37 -24.61 -2.73
C SER A 129 -14.62 -25.87 -3.16
N ILE A 130 -14.25 -25.95 -4.45
CA ILE A 130 -13.47 -27.06 -5.00
C ILE A 130 -12.10 -27.14 -4.33
N ASP A 131 -11.40 -26.01 -4.17
CA ASP A 131 -10.08 -25.97 -3.48
C ASP A 131 -10.20 -26.48 -2.04
N SER A 132 -11.20 -26.04 -1.30
CA SER A 132 -11.44 -26.46 0.09
C SER A 132 -11.66 -27.97 0.21
N ILE A 133 -12.48 -28.54 -0.67
CA ILE A 133 -12.76 -29.98 -0.69
C ILE A 133 -11.49 -30.75 -1.08
N SER A 134 -10.82 -30.34 -2.14
CA SER A 134 -9.59 -30.96 -2.63
C SER A 134 -8.49 -30.94 -1.57
N ARG A 135 -8.25 -29.78 -0.96
CA ARG A 135 -7.27 -29.59 0.11
C ARG A 135 -7.56 -30.52 1.30
N LYS A 136 -8.82 -30.59 1.75
CA LYS A 136 -9.22 -31.48 2.84
C LYS A 136 -8.94 -32.94 2.51
N ASN A 137 -9.31 -33.39 1.30
CA ASN A 137 -9.11 -34.79 0.86
C ASN A 137 -7.62 -35.12 0.75
N LEU A 138 -6.82 -34.25 0.14
CA LEU A 138 -5.38 -34.47 0.00
C LEU A 138 -4.67 -34.45 1.36
N THR A 139 -5.03 -33.54 2.25
CA THR A 139 -4.47 -33.52 3.62
C THR A 139 -4.77 -34.81 4.35
N GLN A 140 -6.00 -35.33 4.27
CA GLN A 140 -6.37 -36.60 4.88
C GLN A 140 -5.59 -37.78 4.29
N GLN A 141 -5.39 -37.79 2.97
CA GLN A 141 -4.58 -38.87 2.32
C GLN A 141 -3.13 -38.81 2.79
N ILE A 142 -2.52 -37.61 2.88
CA ILE A 142 -1.15 -37.47 3.36
C ILE A 142 -1.04 -37.87 4.83
N GLN A 143 -1.97 -37.46 5.68
CA GLN A 143 -2.01 -37.89 7.08
C GLN A 143 -2.05 -39.41 7.21
N ASN A 144 -2.90 -40.07 6.43
CA ASN A 144 -3.01 -41.52 6.44
C ASN A 144 -1.75 -42.26 5.93
N LEU A 145 -0.97 -41.59 5.06
CA LEU A 145 0.27 -42.17 4.51
C LEU A 145 1.50 -41.93 5.38
N THR A 146 1.49 -40.81 6.15
CA THR A 146 2.70 -40.38 6.88
C THR A 146 2.57 -40.42 8.39
N ASP A 147 1.39 -40.74 8.92
CA ASP A 147 1.04 -40.68 10.35
C ASP A 147 1.35 -39.32 11.02
N LEU A 148 1.42 -38.23 10.22
CA LEU A 148 1.64 -36.88 10.72
C LEU A 148 0.32 -36.15 10.94
N ASP A 149 0.14 -35.54 12.12
CA ASP A 149 -1.06 -34.75 12.43
C ASP A 149 -1.19 -33.52 11.54
N ASN A 150 -0.07 -32.87 11.23
CA ASN A 150 -0.05 -31.71 10.34
C ASN A 150 1.03 -31.85 9.26
N PRO A 151 0.71 -32.44 8.09
CA PRO A 151 1.67 -32.66 7.01
C PRO A 151 2.13 -31.35 6.32
N ASN A 152 1.49 -30.21 6.62
CA ASN A 152 1.87 -28.89 6.10
C ASN A 152 2.79 -28.11 7.06
N SER A 153 3.14 -28.67 8.21
CA SER A 153 4.07 -28.05 9.16
C SER A 153 5.50 -28.23 8.65
N VAL A 154 6.20 -27.14 8.45
CA VAL A 154 7.66 -27.12 8.27
C VAL A 154 8.24 -27.03 9.67
N ALA A 155 8.50 -28.19 10.29
CA ALA A 155 9.14 -28.26 11.60
C ALA A 155 10.67 -28.09 11.47
#